data_01fa87ee2d6f2d2944fd7c9fb32b00f1
#
_entry.id   01fa87ee2d6f2d2944fd7c9fb32b00f1
#
_cell.length_a   1.000
_cell.length_b   1.000
_cell.length_c   1.000
_cell.angle_alpha   90.00
_cell.angle_beta   90.00
_cell.angle_gamma   90.00
#
_symmetry.space_group_name_H-M   'P 1'
#
loop_
_entity.id
_entity.type
_entity.pdbx_description
1 polymer ?
#
loop_
_entity_poly.entity_id
_entity_poly.type
_entity_poly.pdbx_seq_one_letter_code
_entity_poly.pdbx_strand_id
1 'polypeptide(L)'
;VTKVVPPQRTILENIHLSFFPGAKIGVLGLNGSGKSSLLRIMAGTDTEIEGEARPQKDIRIGSLPQEPALDENLDVRGNVELGVAEIMSIINEYNEISDRFAEPMEEDEMNRLLERQGDLATEIDAVDGWEIDRTLEIAADALRLPSWETAIDVLSGGEKRRVALCALLLSKPDMLLLDEPTNHLDAESVAWLERFLDDY
;
A
#
# COMPACT_ATOMS: atom_id res chain seq x y z
N VAL A 1 21.25 16.01 -0.25
CA VAL A 1 21.60 14.60 -0.17
C VAL A 1 22.56 14.25 -1.30
N THR A 2 23.65 13.55 -0.99
CA THR A 2 24.58 12.96 -1.95
C THR A 2 24.66 11.46 -1.72
N LYS A 3 24.61 10.66 -2.79
CA LYS A 3 24.76 9.19 -2.74
C LYS A 3 25.96 8.77 -3.58
N VAL A 4 26.90 8.12 -2.93
CA VAL A 4 28.09 7.50 -3.57
C VAL A 4 28.03 6.01 -3.37
N VAL A 5 28.27 5.25 -4.43
CA VAL A 5 28.38 3.77 -4.36
C VAL A 5 29.78 3.30 -4.68
N PRO A 6 30.25 2.17 -4.13
CA PRO A 6 31.56 1.62 -4.44
C PRO A 6 31.78 1.40 -5.96
N PRO A 7 32.99 1.60 -6.50
CA PRO A 7 34.21 2.06 -5.83
C PRO A 7 34.41 3.58 -5.71
N GLN A 8 33.46 4.45 -5.85
CA GLN A 8 33.42 5.93 -5.75
C GLN A 8 32.57 6.56 -6.88
N ARG A 9 31.54 5.88 -7.33
CA ARG A 9 30.60 6.43 -8.31
C ARG A 9 29.53 7.25 -7.60
N THR A 10 29.50 8.56 -7.83
CA THR A 10 28.41 9.41 -7.39
C THR A 10 27.17 9.14 -8.26
N ILE A 11 26.06 8.77 -7.63
CA ILE A 11 24.76 8.55 -8.28
C ILE A 11 23.87 9.77 -8.14
N LEU A 12 23.84 10.38 -6.95
CA LEU A 12 23.10 11.60 -6.66
C LEU A 12 24.07 12.61 -6.04
N GLU A 13 24.04 13.85 -6.47
CA GLU A 13 24.92 14.91 -5.99
C GLU A 13 24.13 16.16 -5.63
N ASN A 14 24.28 16.62 -4.40
CA ASN A 14 23.69 17.87 -3.89
C ASN A 14 22.18 18.00 -4.15
N ILE A 15 21.43 16.90 -4.00
CA ILE A 15 19.98 16.92 -4.18
C ILE A 15 19.32 17.60 -2.99
N HIS A 16 18.54 18.66 -3.28
CA HIS A 16 17.72 19.40 -2.33
C HIS A 16 16.28 19.41 -2.83
N LEU A 17 15.42 18.66 -2.20
CA LEU A 17 14.01 18.53 -2.58
C LEU A 17 13.13 18.68 -1.33
N SER A 18 12.00 19.34 -1.51
CA SER A 18 10.91 19.38 -0.54
C SER A 18 9.61 19.12 -1.26
N PHE A 19 8.80 18.24 -0.70
CA PHE A 19 7.53 17.84 -1.28
C PHE A 19 6.39 18.34 -0.40
N PHE A 20 5.36 18.90 -1.04
CA PHE A 20 4.16 19.35 -0.35
C PHE A 20 3.07 18.27 -0.43
N PRO A 21 2.19 18.14 0.58
CA PRO A 21 1.04 17.26 0.51
C PRO A 21 0.21 17.49 -0.76
N GLY A 22 -0.28 16.41 -1.37
CA GLY A 22 -1.08 16.45 -2.60
C GLY A 22 -0.30 16.72 -3.89
N ALA A 23 1.05 16.87 -3.83
CA ALA A 23 1.84 17.08 -5.03
C ALA A 23 2.07 15.76 -5.80
N LYS A 24 1.71 15.74 -7.09
CA LYS A 24 1.98 14.63 -8.02
C LYS A 24 3.25 14.95 -8.80
N ILE A 25 4.30 14.15 -8.61
CA ILE A 25 5.64 14.47 -9.10
C ILE A 25 6.19 13.33 -9.94
N GLY A 26 6.48 13.60 -11.21
CA GLY A 26 7.17 12.70 -12.10
C GLY A 26 8.69 12.87 -12.04
N VAL A 27 9.43 11.81 -11.77
CA VAL A 27 10.90 11.78 -11.81
C VAL A 27 11.34 11.19 -13.13
N LEU A 28 11.91 12.03 -14.00
CA LEU A 28 12.34 11.66 -15.35
C LEU A 28 13.87 11.56 -15.43
N GLY A 29 14.35 10.62 -16.23
CA GLY A 29 15.79 10.43 -16.48
C GLY A 29 16.09 9.12 -17.17
N LEU A 30 17.28 9.02 -17.75
CA LEU A 30 17.75 7.79 -18.39
C LEU A 30 17.89 6.65 -17.40
N ASN A 31 17.95 5.41 -17.90
CA ASN A 31 18.23 4.24 -17.06
C ASN A 31 19.60 4.41 -16.40
N GLY A 32 19.68 4.09 -15.11
CA GLY A 32 20.89 4.28 -14.31
C GLY A 32 21.16 5.72 -13.84
N SER A 33 20.25 6.68 -14.06
CA SER A 33 20.40 8.07 -13.58
C SER A 33 20.13 8.27 -12.09
N GLY A 34 19.81 7.21 -11.33
CA GLY A 34 19.60 7.30 -9.88
C GLY A 34 18.15 7.43 -9.43
N LYS A 35 17.14 7.33 -10.33
CA LYS A 35 15.72 7.43 -9.98
C LYS A 35 15.33 6.48 -8.85
N SER A 36 15.61 5.19 -9.02
CA SER A 36 15.31 4.17 -7.99
C SER A 36 16.08 4.39 -6.68
N SER A 37 17.31 4.93 -6.76
CA SER A 37 18.11 5.29 -5.58
C SER A 37 17.45 6.45 -4.82
N LEU A 38 16.97 7.47 -5.54
CA LEU A 38 16.23 8.57 -4.94
C LEU A 38 14.97 8.08 -4.23
N LEU A 39 14.16 7.23 -4.90
CA LEU A 39 12.95 6.68 -4.30
C LEU A 39 13.24 5.82 -3.06
N ARG A 40 14.32 5.00 -3.08
CA ARG A 40 14.73 4.22 -1.89
C ARG A 40 15.17 5.11 -0.73
N ILE A 41 15.86 6.21 -1.01
CA ILE A 41 16.23 7.18 0.02
C ILE A 41 14.97 7.84 0.61
N MET A 42 14.02 8.23 -0.22
CA MET A 42 12.75 8.80 0.21
C MET A 42 11.90 7.79 1.00
N ALA A 43 11.93 6.51 0.63
CA ALA A 43 11.28 5.43 1.37
C ALA A 43 11.98 5.08 2.70
N GLY A 44 13.17 5.62 2.97
CA GLY A 44 13.98 5.29 4.14
C GLY A 44 14.65 3.92 4.09
N THR A 45 14.60 3.23 2.95
CA THR A 45 15.21 1.89 2.76
C THR A 45 16.70 1.98 2.37
N ASP A 46 17.16 3.14 1.89
CA ASP A 46 18.55 3.43 1.65
C ASP A 46 19.00 4.61 2.52
N THR A 47 19.76 4.31 3.56
CA THR A 47 20.25 5.28 4.55
C THR A 47 21.73 5.62 4.39
N GLU A 48 22.45 4.96 3.46
CA GLU A 48 23.86 5.23 3.18
C GLU A 48 24.02 6.47 2.29
N ILE A 49 23.82 7.64 2.87
CA ILE A 49 23.84 8.93 2.18
C ILE A 49 24.66 9.95 2.97
N GLU A 50 25.19 10.93 2.26
CA GLU A 50 25.70 12.16 2.86
C GLU A 50 24.57 13.20 2.87
N GLY A 51 24.36 13.85 4.02
CA GLY A 51 23.25 14.77 4.24
C GLY A 51 22.07 14.09 4.90
N GLU A 52 20.86 14.55 4.67
CA GLU A 52 19.71 14.18 5.43
C GLU A 52 18.45 14.05 4.57
N ALA A 53 17.74 12.93 4.73
CA ALA A 53 16.41 12.71 4.16
C ALA A 53 15.46 12.39 5.34
N ARG A 54 14.50 13.28 5.57
CA ARG A 54 13.55 13.14 6.69
C ARG A 54 12.12 13.24 6.19
N PRO A 55 11.29 12.25 6.44
CA PRO A 55 9.86 12.41 6.27
C PRO A 55 9.31 13.39 7.31
N GLN A 56 8.18 14.00 7.01
CA GLN A 56 7.40 14.70 8.02
C GLN A 56 6.95 13.69 9.08
N LYS A 57 6.81 14.16 10.33
CA LYS A 57 6.33 13.32 11.43
C LYS A 57 4.94 12.75 11.11
N ASP A 58 4.71 11.51 11.50
CA ASP A 58 3.44 10.79 11.37
C ASP A 58 2.95 10.56 9.92
N ILE A 59 3.82 10.68 8.93
CA ILE A 59 3.52 10.35 7.52
C ILE A 59 3.74 8.85 7.26
N ARG A 60 2.75 8.19 6.69
CA ARG A 60 2.86 6.83 6.17
C ARG A 60 3.39 6.87 4.74
N ILE A 61 4.55 6.26 4.52
CA ILE A 61 5.18 6.17 3.19
C ILE A 61 4.97 4.76 2.66
N GLY A 62 4.31 4.66 1.52
CA GLY A 62 4.19 3.42 0.76
C GLY A 62 5.12 3.44 -0.45
N SER A 63 5.84 2.37 -0.69
CA SER A 63 6.72 2.26 -1.85
C SER A 63 6.58 0.94 -2.57
N LEU A 64 6.58 0.98 -3.91
CA LEU A 64 6.63 -0.20 -4.76
C LEU A 64 8.08 -0.38 -5.24
N PRO A 65 8.85 -1.32 -4.68
CA PRO A 65 10.17 -1.64 -5.19
C PRO A 65 10.08 -2.39 -6.52
N GLN A 66 11.20 -2.48 -7.23
CA GLN A 66 11.26 -3.21 -8.50
C GLN A 66 10.95 -4.71 -8.32
N GLU A 67 11.40 -5.30 -7.23
CA GLU A 67 11.09 -6.67 -6.81
C GLU A 67 10.39 -6.61 -5.45
N PRO A 68 9.05 -6.64 -5.40
CA PRO A 68 8.31 -6.60 -4.15
C PRO A 68 8.41 -7.94 -3.41
N ALA A 69 8.56 -7.86 -2.10
CA ALA A 69 8.44 -9.03 -1.23
C ALA A 69 6.96 -9.23 -0.90
N LEU A 70 6.43 -10.42 -1.21
CA LEU A 70 5.11 -10.89 -0.79
C LEU A 70 5.29 -11.99 0.25
N ASP A 71 4.30 -12.19 1.10
CA ASP A 71 4.30 -13.31 2.05
C ASP A 71 3.95 -14.61 1.31
N GLU A 72 4.93 -15.52 1.22
CA GLU A 72 4.76 -16.81 0.53
C GLU A 72 3.88 -17.80 1.30
N ASN A 73 3.52 -17.51 2.55
CA ASN A 73 2.58 -18.32 3.32
C ASN A 73 1.12 -17.95 3.04
N LEU A 74 0.88 -16.83 2.36
CA LEU A 74 -0.43 -16.36 1.96
C LEU A 74 -0.62 -16.55 0.45
N ASP A 75 -1.87 -16.61 0.03
CA ASP A 75 -2.27 -16.56 -1.36
C ASP A 75 -2.33 -15.09 -1.88
N VAL A 76 -2.82 -14.89 -3.10
CA VAL A 76 -3.00 -13.57 -3.69
C VAL A 76 -3.91 -12.70 -2.82
N ARG A 77 -5.05 -13.26 -2.35
CA ARG A 77 -6.02 -12.53 -1.52
C ARG A 77 -5.39 -12.08 -0.22
N GLY A 78 -4.74 -12.98 0.51
CA GLY A 78 -4.09 -12.67 1.78
C GLY A 78 -3.04 -11.57 1.65
N ASN A 79 -2.25 -11.57 0.57
CA ASN A 79 -1.27 -10.51 0.32
C ASN A 79 -1.91 -9.16 -0.01
N VAL A 80 -3.03 -9.13 -0.74
CA VAL A 80 -3.77 -7.89 -1.02
C VAL A 80 -4.43 -7.36 0.26
N GLU A 81 -5.03 -8.22 1.07
CA GLU A 81 -5.67 -7.88 2.35
C GLU A 81 -4.69 -7.30 3.38
N LEU A 82 -3.39 -7.61 3.29
CA LEU A 82 -2.38 -6.94 4.12
C LEU A 82 -2.39 -5.40 3.93
N GLY A 83 -2.72 -4.93 2.73
CA GLY A 83 -2.85 -3.50 2.45
C GLY A 83 -4.01 -2.82 3.20
N VAL A 84 -5.02 -3.58 3.60
CA VAL A 84 -6.22 -3.11 4.29
C VAL A 84 -6.43 -3.79 5.65
N ALA A 85 -5.36 -4.36 6.21
CA ALA A 85 -5.42 -5.17 7.43
C ALA A 85 -6.03 -4.42 8.62
N GLU A 86 -5.79 -3.13 8.75
CA GLU A 86 -6.38 -2.30 9.81
C GLU A 86 -7.91 -2.24 9.69
N ILE A 87 -8.43 -1.98 8.49
CA ILE A 87 -9.87 -1.94 8.22
C ILE A 87 -10.49 -3.32 8.43
N MET A 88 -9.84 -4.37 7.92
CA MET A 88 -10.30 -5.75 8.10
C MET A 88 -10.35 -6.15 9.57
N SER A 89 -9.39 -5.71 10.39
CA SER A 89 -9.40 -5.96 11.83
C SER A 89 -10.61 -5.33 12.53
N ILE A 90 -10.96 -4.09 12.16
CA ILE A 90 -12.12 -3.37 12.71
C ILE A 90 -13.42 -4.08 12.31
N ILE A 91 -13.55 -4.49 11.05
CA ILE A 91 -14.73 -5.21 10.55
C ILE A 91 -14.86 -6.59 11.23
N ASN A 92 -13.77 -7.30 11.42
CA ASN A 92 -13.78 -8.59 12.10
C ASN A 92 -14.22 -8.44 13.56
N GLU A 93 -13.70 -7.45 14.30
CA GLU A 93 -14.14 -7.16 15.67
C GLU A 93 -15.64 -6.83 15.71
N TYR A 94 -16.13 -6.01 14.76
CA TYR A 94 -17.57 -5.71 14.64
C TYR A 94 -18.42 -6.97 14.44
N ASN A 95 -17.98 -7.88 13.57
CA ASN A 95 -18.67 -9.12 13.28
C ASN A 95 -18.64 -10.08 14.49
N GLU A 96 -17.49 -10.21 15.17
CA GLU A 96 -17.36 -11.01 16.38
C GLU A 96 -18.31 -10.53 17.49
N ILE A 97 -18.45 -9.22 17.66
CA ILE A 97 -19.41 -8.65 18.60
C ILE A 97 -20.86 -8.97 18.17
N SER A 98 -21.16 -8.88 16.87
CA SER A 98 -22.48 -9.20 16.32
C SER A 98 -22.84 -10.68 16.59
N ASP A 99 -21.90 -11.58 16.38
CA ASP A 99 -22.08 -13.02 16.66
C ASP A 99 -22.26 -13.27 18.16
N ARG A 100 -21.55 -12.52 19.00
CA ARG A 100 -21.64 -12.63 20.45
C ARG A 100 -23.04 -12.31 20.99
N PHE A 101 -23.81 -11.43 20.35
CA PHE A 101 -25.19 -11.13 20.75
C PHE A 101 -26.17 -12.30 20.58
N ALA A 102 -25.79 -13.35 19.83
CA ALA A 102 -26.59 -14.56 19.73
C ALA A 102 -26.50 -15.46 20.99
N GLU A 103 -25.53 -15.18 21.87
CA GLU A 103 -25.31 -15.93 23.09
C GLU A 103 -25.94 -15.24 24.31
N PRO A 104 -26.37 -15.98 25.34
CA PRO A 104 -26.84 -15.40 26.59
C PRO A 104 -25.69 -14.62 27.27
N MET A 105 -25.99 -13.40 27.75
CA MET A 105 -25.02 -12.57 28.45
C MET A 105 -25.70 -11.69 29.52
N GLU A 106 -24.92 -11.15 30.43
CA GLU A 106 -25.37 -10.23 31.44
C GLU A 106 -25.60 -8.82 30.85
N GLU A 107 -26.51 -8.04 31.47
CA GLU A 107 -26.91 -6.72 30.98
C GLU A 107 -25.73 -5.74 30.87
N ASP A 108 -24.79 -5.77 31.82
CA ASP A 108 -23.59 -4.93 31.80
C ASP A 108 -22.61 -5.29 30.67
N GLU A 109 -22.56 -6.56 30.28
CA GLU A 109 -21.76 -7.02 29.14
C GLU A 109 -22.42 -6.57 27.84
N MET A 110 -23.74 -6.74 27.72
CA MET A 110 -24.50 -6.31 26.56
C MET A 110 -24.33 -4.81 26.29
N ASN A 111 -24.43 -3.97 27.32
CA ASN A 111 -24.29 -2.53 27.17
C ASN A 111 -22.89 -2.14 26.69
N ARG A 112 -21.84 -2.77 27.21
CA ARG A 112 -20.44 -2.53 26.75
C ARG A 112 -20.24 -2.94 25.31
N LEU A 113 -20.76 -4.10 24.90
CA LEU A 113 -20.65 -4.57 23.53
C LEU A 113 -21.42 -3.68 22.56
N LEU A 114 -22.60 -3.18 22.94
CA LEU A 114 -23.36 -2.24 22.11
C LEU A 114 -22.63 -0.90 21.92
N GLU A 115 -22.01 -0.37 22.97
CA GLU A 115 -21.20 0.84 22.88
C GLU A 115 -20.00 0.61 21.93
N ARG A 116 -19.24 -0.48 22.14
CA ARG A 116 -18.08 -0.80 21.28
C ARG A 116 -18.49 -1.02 19.83
N GLN A 117 -19.60 -1.73 19.59
CA GLN A 117 -20.11 -1.94 18.22
C GLN A 117 -20.48 -0.62 17.53
N GLY A 118 -21.06 0.33 18.29
CA GLY A 118 -21.36 1.68 17.77
C GLY A 118 -20.12 2.46 17.39
N ASP A 119 -19.05 2.37 18.19
CA ASP A 119 -17.77 2.99 17.89
C ASP A 119 -17.15 2.39 16.62
N LEU A 120 -17.11 1.05 16.53
CA LEU A 120 -16.58 0.34 15.37
C LEU A 120 -17.38 0.66 14.10
N ALA A 121 -18.70 0.73 14.16
CA ALA A 121 -19.54 1.14 13.03
C ALA A 121 -19.15 2.53 12.53
N THR A 122 -18.91 3.46 13.46
CA THR A 122 -18.48 4.83 13.12
C THR A 122 -17.08 4.84 12.47
N GLU A 123 -16.16 4.02 12.98
CA GLU A 123 -14.82 3.86 12.39
C GLU A 123 -14.89 3.28 10.98
N ILE A 124 -15.74 2.24 10.76
CA ILE A 124 -15.95 1.61 9.45
C ILE A 124 -16.57 2.61 8.45
N ASP A 125 -17.59 3.37 8.88
CA ASP A 125 -18.24 4.40 8.06
C ASP A 125 -17.25 5.49 7.63
N ALA A 126 -16.34 5.90 8.51
CA ALA A 126 -15.38 6.97 8.24
C ALA A 126 -14.39 6.63 7.09
N VAL A 127 -14.20 5.35 6.79
CA VAL A 127 -13.27 4.86 5.75
C VAL A 127 -13.95 4.12 4.60
N ASP A 128 -15.29 4.18 4.52
CA ASP A 128 -16.11 3.41 3.57
C ASP A 128 -15.85 1.89 3.64
N GLY A 129 -15.55 1.39 4.86
CA GLY A 129 -15.09 0.03 5.07
C GLY A 129 -16.12 -1.05 4.76
N TRP A 130 -17.43 -0.76 4.76
CA TRP A 130 -18.48 -1.70 4.41
C TRP A 130 -18.39 -2.20 2.95
N GLU A 131 -17.80 -1.40 2.07
CA GLU A 131 -17.61 -1.74 0.65
C GLU A 131 -16.20 -2.30 0.36
N ILE A 132 -15.46 -2.72 1.40
CA ILE A 132 -14.05 -3.11 1.23
C ILE A 132 -13.90 -4.31 0.28
N ASP A 133 -14.73 -5.35 0.41
CA ASP A 133 -14.67 -6.51 -0.48
C ASP A 133 -14.89 -6.11 -1.94
N ARG A 134 -15.84 -5.21 -2.21
CA ARG A 134 -16.07 -4.68 -3.54
C ARG A 134 -14.90 -3.85 -4.04
N THR A 135 -14.26 -3.09 -3.17
CA THR A 135 -13.08 -2.29 -3.51
C THR A 135 -11.89 -3.19 -3.88
N LEU A 136 -11.70 -4.30 -3.14
CA LEU A 136 -10.71 -5.33 -3.44
C LEU A 136 -10.96 -5.96 -4.82
N GLU A 137 -12.20 -6.37 -5.10
CA GLU A 137 -12.57 -6.98 -6.39
C GLU A 137 -12.35 -6.02 -7.57
N ILE A 138 -12.76 -4.76 -7.45
CA ILE A 138 -12.56 -3.75 -8.49
C ILE A 138 -11.06 -3.53 -8.77
N ALA A 139 -10.25 -3.42 -7.73
CA ALA A 139 -8.81 -3.19 -7.89
C ALA A 139 -8.11 -4.42 -8.49
N ALA A 140 -8.50 -5.62 -8.04
CA ALA A 140 -7.96 -6.88 -8.55
C ALA A 140 -8.29 -7.08 -10.05
N ASP A 141 -9.54 -6.84 -10.45
CA ASP A 141 -9.97 -6.93 -11.84
C ASP A 141 -9.23 -5.90 -12.72
N ALA A 142 -9.17 -4.65 -12.26
CA ALA A 142 -8.51 -3.56 -12.99
C ALA A 142 -7.02 -3.80 -13.20
N LEU A 143 -6.33 -4.39 -12.24
CA LEU A 143 -4.91 -4.77 -12.33
C LEU A 143 -4.71 -6.18 -12.89
N ARG A 144 -5.80 -6.89 -13.25
CA ARG A 144 -5.77 -8.25 -13.80
C ARG A 144 -4.94 -9.19 -12.92
N LEU A 145 -5.26 -9.21 -11.62
CA LEU A 145 -4.60 -10.12 -10.70
C LEU A 145 -4.94 -11.58 -11.06
N PRO A 146 -4.06 -12.54 -10.71
CA PRO A 146 -4.41 -13.96 -10.72
C PRO A 146 -5.59 -14.24 -9.78
N SER A 147 -6.19 -15.44 -9.87
CA SER A 147 -7.28 -15.80 -8.95
C SER A 147 -6.83 -15.72 -7.50
N TRP A 148 -7.76 -15.37 -6.62
CA TRP A 148 -7.50 -15.06 -5.20
C TRP A 148 -6.75 -16.17 -4.46
N GLU A 149 -7.06 -17.43 -4.77
CA GLU A 149 -6.50 -18.63 -4.13
C GLU A 149 -5.15 -19.06 -4.72
N THR A 150 -4.58 -18.28 -5.64
CA THR A 150 -3.31 -18.62 -6.27
C THR A 150 -2.16 -18.41 -5.28
N ALA A 151 -1.34 -19.44 -5.09
CA ALA A 151 -0.15 -19.36 -4.24
C ALA A 151 0.90 -18.42 -4.86
N ILE A 152 1.64 -17.70 -4.01
CA ILE A 152 2.60 -16.68 -4.46
C ILE A 152 3.82 -17.27 -5.18
N ASP A 153 4.24 -18.48 -4.82
CA ASP A 153 5.41 -19.14 -5.38
C ASP A 153 5.27 -19.48 -6.87
N VAL A 154 4.04 -19.71 -7.35
CA VAL A 154 3.75 -20.02 -8.76
C VAL A 154 3.62 -18.78 -9.65
N LEU A 155 3.55 -17.59 -9.07
CA LEU A 155 3.38 -16.35 -9.80
C LEU A 155 4.64 -15.91 -10.54
N SER A 156 4.47 -15.39 -11.75
CA SER A 156 5.52 -14.67 -12.48
C SER A 156 5.89 -13.37 -11.74
N GLY A 157 7.09 -12.83 -12.02
CA GLY A 157 7.52 -11.56 -11.42
C GLY A 157 6.56 -10.39 -11.72
N GLY A 158 5.97 -10.37 -12.91
CA GLY A 158 4.96 -9.37 -13.27
C GLY A 158 3.67 -9.49 -12.47
N GLU A 159 3.20 -10.71 -12.21
CA GLU A 159 2.03 -10.98 -11.38
C GLU A 159 2.30 -10.60 -9.92
N LYS A 160 3.43 -11.01 -9.35
CA LYS A 160 3.85 -10.59 -7.99
C LYS A 160 3.85 -9.06 -7.86
N ARG A 161 4.35 -8.36 -8.89
CA ARG A 161 4.38 -6.90 -8.89
C ARG A 161 2.99 -6.28 -8.92
N ARG A 162 2.04 -6.84 -9.69
CA ARG A 162 0.64 -6.37 -9.72
C ARG A 162 -0.06 -6.60 -8.38
N VAL A 163 0.15 -7.74 -7.74
CA VAL A 163 -0.37 -8.03 -6.38
C VAL A 163 0.16 -7.01 -5.38
N ALA A 164 1.47 -6.76 -5.37
CA ALA A 164 2.07 -5.77 -4.47
C ALA A 164 1.58 -4.34 -4.76
N LEU A 165 1.43 -3.98 -6.02
CA LEU A 165 0.86 -2.68 -6.42
C LEU A 165 -0.57 -2.54 -5.90
N CYS A 166 -1.41 -3.57 -6.07
CA CYS A 166 -2.79 -3.58 -5.57
C CYS A 166 -2.83 -3.34 -4.06
N ALA A 167 -2.11 -4.15 -3.28
CA ALA A 167 -2.01 -4.00 -1.83
C ALA A 167 -1.56 -2.58 -1.41
N LEU A 168 -0.54 -2.06 -2.09
CA LEU A 168 0.00 -0.73 -1.82
C LEU A 168 -1.01 0.39 -2.10
N LEU A 169 -1.73 0.35 -3.23
CA LEU A 169 -2.73 1.36 -3.57
C LEU A 169 -3.90 1.34 -2.57
N LEU A 170 -4.35 0.16 -2.17
CA LEU A 170 -5.44 -0.02 -1.22
C LEU A 170 -5.07 0.40 0.20
N SER A 171 -3.79 0.37 0.58
CA SER A 171 -3.32 0.84 1.88
C SER A 171 -3.38 2.37 2.04
N LYS A 172 -3.60 3.11 0.95
CA LYS A 172 -3.74 4.58 0.91
C LYS A 172 -2.71 5.30 1.80
N PRO A 173 -1.39 5.13 1.56
CA PRO A 173 -0.37 5.85 2.34
C PRO A 173 -0.42 7.36 2.04
N ASP A 174 0.06 8.18 2.97
CA ASP A 174 0.09 9.65 2.80
C ASP A 174 1.09 10.08 1.72
N MET A 175 2.10 9.26 1.46
CA MET A 175 3.07 9.44 0.37
C MET A 175 3.28 8.13 -0.37
N LEU A 176 3.01 8.14 -1.66
CA LEU A 176 3.14 6.98 -2.54
C LEU A 176 4.38 7.13 -3.44
N LEU A 177 5.29 6.17 -3.37
CA LEU A 177 6.52 6.14 -4.15
C LEU A 177 6.48 4.96 -5.14
N LEU A 178 6.38 5.26 -6.42
CA LEU A 178 6.24 4.26 -7.48
C LEU A 178 7.45 4.29 -8.41
N ASP A 179 8.19 3.18 -8.48
CA ASP A 179 9.30 3.02 -9.43
C ASP A 179 8.81 2.24 -10.65
N GLU A 180 8.65 2.92 -11.77
CA GLU A 180 8.17 2.37 -13.05
C GLU A 180 6.88 1.54 -12.89
N PRO A 181 5.78 2.12 -12.31
CA PRO A 181 4.60 1.35 -11.92
C PRO A 181 3.84 0.74 -13.10
N THR A 182 4.02 1.25 -14.31
CA THR A 182 3.35 0.78 -15.53
C THR A 182 4.03 -0.43 -16.16
N ASN A 183 5.22 -0.80 -15.71
CA ASN A 183 5.89 -2.00 -16.21
C ASN A 183 5.06 -3.25 -15.88
N HIS A 184 4.86 -4.09 -16.87
CA HIS A 184 4.04 -5.31 -16.81
C HIS A 184 2.52 -5.07 -16.68
N LEU A 185 2.05 -3.84 -16.89
CA LEU A 185 0.63 -3.52 -17.01
C LEU A 185 0.24 -3.43 -18.50
N ASP A 186 -0.98 -3.83 -18.81
CA ASP A 186 -1.59 -3.55 -20.13
C ASP A 186 -2.19 -2.13 -20.15
N ALA A 187 -2.67 -1.72 -21.34
CA ALA A 187 -3.18 -0.37 -21.54
C ALA A 187 -4.41 -0.04 -20.67
N GLU A 188 -5.26 -1.03 -20.37
CA GLU A 188 -6.45 -0.83 -19.54
C GLU A 188 -6.08 -0.65 -18.07
N SER A 189 -5.16 -1.48 -17.58
CA SER A 189 -4.62 -1.35 -16.21
C SER A 189 -3.85 -0.04 -16.03
N VAL A 190 -3.08 0.42 -17.04
CA VAL A 190 -2.42 1.73 -17.00
C VAL A 190 -3.45 2.85 -16.91
N ALA A 191 -4.48 2.83 -17.76
CA ALA A 191 -5.53 3.86 -17.74
C ALA A 191 -6.35 3.87 -16.45
N TRP A 192 -6.52 2.71 -15.81
CA TRP A 192 -7.13 2.65 -14.48
C TRP A 192 -6.20 3.24 -13.41
N LEU A 193 -4.91 2.87 -13.43
CA LEU A 193 -3.92 3.40 -12.48
C LEU A 193 -3.80 4.92 -12.59
N GLU A 194 -3.78 5.47 -13.80
CA GLU A 194 -3.75 6.93 -14.01
C GLU A 194 -4.95 7.61 -13.34
N ARG A 195 -6.17 7.10 -13.56
CA ARG A 195 -7.37 7.64 -12.91
C ARG A 195 -7.31 7.50 -11.38
N PHE A 196 -6.87 6.36 -10.88
CA PHE A 196 -6.71 6.15 -9.45
C PHE A 196 -5.74 7.18 -8.84
N LEU A 197 -4.61 7.43 -9.52
CA LEU A 197 -3.63 8.41 -9.07
C LEU A 197 -4.11 9.87 -9.23
N ASP A 198 -5.05 10.12 -10.15
CA ASP A 198 -5.65 11.47 -10.28
C ASP A 198 -6.56 11.81 -9.10
N ASP A 199 -7.22 10.81 -8.54
CA ASP A 199 -8.11 10.95 -7.37
C ASP A 199 -7.38 10.80 -6.02
N TYR A 200 -6.08 10.48 -6.05
CA TYR A 200 -5.25 10.18 -4.88
C TYR A 200 -4.88 11.39 -4.04
#